data_b1ec57b9b8bff1033503c9f50a58a948
#
_entry.id   b1ec57b9b8bff1033503c9f50a58a948
#
_cell.length_a   1.000
_cell.length_b   1.000
_cell.length_c   1.000
_cell.angle_alpha   90.00
_cell.angle_beta   90.00
_cell.angle_gamma   90.00
#
_symmetry.space_group_name_H-M   'P 1'
#
loop_
_entity.id
_entity.type
_entity.pdbx_description
1 polymer ?
#
loop_
_entity_poly.entity_id
_entity_poly.type
_entity_poly.pdbx_seq_one_letter_code
_entity_poly.pdbx_strand_id
1 'polypeptide(L)'
;MAMEKGAAFLLKVGNGAVPPVFATVAGLRTTQLTVNTETVVVTNQGSGGWRELLSGAGVRSVSLSGSGVFTGSAAEARVKATALSGQIDDYQVQFESGETISGRFQIARLDYAGDFNGERTYSLQLESSGPVVAA
;
A
#
# COMPACT_ATOMS: atom_id res chain seq x y z
N MET A 1 24.57 11.33 -0.44
CA MET A 1 23.16 10.95 -0.66
C MET A 1 22.37 11.23 0.61
N ALA A 2 21.31 12.00 0.51
CA ALA A 2 20.45 12.27 1.65
C ALA A 2 19.47 11.11 1.84
N MET A 3 19.27 10.72 3.10
CA MET A 3 18.24 9.74 3.43
C MET A 3 16.86 10.39 3.40
N GLU A 4 15.89 9.70 2.85
CA GLU A 4 14.50 10.16 2.88
C GLU A 4 13.93 10.07 4.29
N LYS A 5 13.10 11.05 4.64
CA LYS A 5 12.45 11.08 5.95
C LYS A 5 11.19 10.21 5.92
N GLY A 6 11.00 9.39 6.94
CA GLY A 6 9.80 8.56 7.08
C GLY A 6 8.52 9.37 7.14
N ALA A 7 8.58 10.59 7.69
CA ALA A 7 7.43 11.48 7.75
C ALA A 7 6.95 11.97 6.38
N ALA A 8 7.80 11.89 5.36
CA ALA A 8 7.46 12.27 3.98
C ALA A 8 6.97 11.08 3.14
N PHE A 9 6.96 9.88 3.70
CA PHE A 9 6.43 8.68 3.07
C PHE A 9 4.94 8.57 3.38
N LEU A 10 4.09 9.09 2.49
CA LEU A 10 2.68 9.32 2.75
C LEU A 10 1.79 8.35 2.00
N LEU A 11 0.78 7.82 2.69
CA LEU A 11 -0.31 7.05 2.08
C LEU A 11 -1.47 7.99 1.78
N LYS A 12 -1.98 7.93 0.56
CA LYS A 12 -3.12 8.74 0.12
C LYS A 12 -4.21 7.86 -0.46
N VAL A 13 -5.45 8.28 -0.28
CA VAL A 13 -6.63 7.61 -0.82
C VAL A 13 -7.34 8.52 -1.82
N GLY A 14 -7.82 7.93 -2.92
CA GLY A 14 -8.60 8.66 -3.92
C GLY A 14 -10.02 8.97 -3.44
N ASN A 15 -10.65 9.96 -4.06
CA ASN A 15 -12.01 10.40 -3.70
C ASN A 15 -13.10 9.84 -4.64
N GLY A 16 -12.74 8.92 -5.53
CA GLY A 16 -13.69 8.36 -6.50
C GLY A 16 -13.89 9.18 -7.76
N ALA A 17 -13.27 10.35 -7.87
CA ALA A 17 -13.33 11.16 -9.09
C ALA A 17 -12.50 10.54 -10.22
N VAL A 18 -12.74 10.98 -11.46
CA VAL A 18 -11.98 10.55 -12.63
C VAL A 18 -11.46 11.81 -13.34
N PRO A 19 -10.14 12.08 -13.29
CA PRO A 19 -9.12 11.35 -12.56
C PRO A 19 -9.24 11.50 -11.03
N PRO A 20 -8.75 10.53 -10.25
CA PRO A 20 -8.92 10.60 -8.81
C PRO A 20 -8.11 11.74 -8.18
N VAL A 21 -8.71 12.38 -7.18
CA VAL A 21 -8.03 13.35 -6.33
C VAL A 21 -7.66 12.63 -5.04
N PHE A 22 -6.37 12.64 -4.71
CA PHE A 22 -5.86 11.92 -3.56
C PHE A 22 -5.77 12.82 -2.33
N ALA A 23 -6.18 12.27 -1.19
CA ALA A 23 -6.06 12.93 0.11
C ALA A 23 -5.21 12.06 1.03
N THR A 24 -4.31 12.70 1.79
CA THR A 24 -3.45 11.99 2.74
C THR A 24 -4.29 11.37 3.86
N VAL A 25 -4.02 10.11 4.17
CA VAL A 25 -4.60 9.45 5.34
C VAL A 25 -3.88 9.98 6.57
N ALA A 26 -4.52 10.90 7.26
CA ALA A 26 -3.94 11.59 8.40
C ALA A 26 -3.76 10.64 9.59
N GLY A 27 -2.82 10.97 10.46
CA GLY A 27 -2.56 10.21 11.68
C GLY A 27 -1.70 8.97 11.51
N LEU A 28 -1.35 8.57 10.30
CA LEU A 28 -0.44 7.46 10.08
C LEU A 28 0.96 7.80 10.60
N ARG A 29 1.49 6.92 11.46
CA ARG A 29 2.84 7.03 12.01
C ARG A 29 3.84 6.15 11.31
N THR A 30 3.37 5.03 10.76
CA THR A 30 4.20 4.10 10.00
C THR A 30 3.51 3.75 8.70
N THR A 31 4.28 3.63 7.63
CA THR A 31 3.81 3.19 6.32
C THR A 31 4.85 2.28 5.72
N GLN A 32 4.42 1.13 5.23
CA GLN A 32 5.32 0.16 4.61
C GLN A 32 4.74 -0.29 3.28
N LEU A 33 5.58 -0.30 2.26
CA LEU A 33 5.22 -0.81 0.94
C LEU A 33 6.11 -1.99 0.61
N THR A 34 5.49 -3.09 0.17
CA THR A 34 6.21 -4.30 -0.22
C THR A 34 5.79 -4.69 -1.62
N VAL A 35 6.76 -4.87 -2.50
CA VAL A 35 6.52 -5.36 -3.86
C VAL A 35 6.82 -6.85 -3.87
N ASN A 36 5.84 -7.65 -4.23
CA ASN A 36 5.96 -9.11 -4.31
C ASN A 36 5.95 -9.53 -5.77
N THR A 37 6.88 -10.40 -6.11
CA THR A 37 6.95 -10.99 -7.45
C THR A 37 7.03 -12.50 -7.30
N GLU A 38 6.06 -13.19 -7.88
CA GLU A 38 6.11 -14.64 -7.98
C GLU A 38 7.19 -15.02 -8.98
N THR A 39 8.10 -15.90 -8.59
CA THR A 39 9.17 -16.35 -9.47
C THR A 39 8.80 -17.67 -10.15
N VAL A 40 9.12 -17.79 -11.43
CA VAL A 40 8.89 -19.01 -12.20
C VAL A 40 10.25 -19.66 -12.50
N VAL A 41 10.46 -20.86 -12.00
CA VAL A 41 11.72 -21.59 -12.13
C VAL A 41 11.72 -22.34 -13.46
N VAL A 42 12.76 -22.11 -14.25
CA VAL A 42 12.98 -22.79 -15.55
C VAL A 42 14.32 -23.50 -15.61
N THR A 43 14.86 -23.89 -14.47
CA THR A 43 16.13 -24.58 -14.34
C THR A 43 16.12 -25.88 -15.15
N ASN A 44 17.20 -26.14 -15.89
CA ASN A 44 17.36 -27.37 -16.68
C ASN A 44 18.84 -27.79 -16.65
N GLN A 45 19.16 -28.86 -17.40
CA GLN A 45 20.54 -29.38 -17.43
C GLN A 45 21.56 -28.38 -17.98
N GLY A 46 21.13 -27.47 -18.86
CA GLY A 46 21.97 -26.39 -19.38
C GLY A 46 22.28 -25.30 -18.39
N SER A 47 21.63 -25.27 -17.22
CA SER A 47 21.85 -24.25 -16.20
C SER A 47 23.11 -24.46 -15.38
N GLY A 48 23.84 -25.55 -15.56
CA GLY A 48 25.11 -25.80 -14.88
C GLY A 48 25.03 -25.94 -13.38
N GLY A 49 23.91 -26.42 -12.86
CA GLY A 49 23.67 -26.57 -11.42
C GLY A 49 23.11 -25.32 -10.76
N TRP A 50 22.87 -24.25 -11.50
CA TRP A 50 22.29 -23.01 -10.99
C TRP A 50 20.81 -22.93 -11.28
N ARG A 51 20.06 -22.33 -10.35
CA ARG A 51 18.64 -22.06 -10.56
C ARG A 51 18.49 -20.92 -11.55
N GLU A 52 17.64 -21.11 -12.54
CA GLU A 52 17.25 -20.07 -13.49
C GLU A 52 15.78 -19.70 -13.33
N LEU A 53 15.48 -18.42 -13.49
CA LEU A 53 14.12 -17.89 -13.38
C LEU A 53 13.70 -17.27 -14.72
N LEU A 54 12.41 -17.43 -15.03
CA LEU A 54 11.84 -16.80 -16.21
C LEU A 54 11.45 -15.37 -15.88
N SER A 55 12.10 -14.42 -16.52
CA SER A 55 11.87 -13.00 -16.28
C SER A 55 10.46 -12.58 -16.74
N GLY A 56 9.76 -11.84 -15.89
CA GLY A 56 8.46 -11.27 -16.21
C GLY A 56 7.29 -12.25 -16.25
N ALA A 57 7.48 -13.53 -15.87
CA ALA A 57 6.44 -14.54 -15.94
C ALA A 57 5.64 -14.63 -14.68
N GLY A 58 5.92 -14.40 -13.56
CA GLY A 58 5.12 -14.57 -12.34
C GLY A 58 4.13 -13.44 -12.11
N VAL A 59 3.23 -13.66 -11.20
CA VAL A 59 2.29 -12.64 -10.75
C VAL A 59 3.02 -11.63 -9.87
N ARG A 60 2.83 -10.36 -10.15
CA ARG A 60 3.37 -9.25 -9.36
C ARG A 60 2.26 -8.61 -8.57
N SER A 61 2.54 -8.25 -7.34
CA SER A 61 1.58 -7.57 -6.45
C SER A 61 2.30 -6.62 -5.51
N VAL A 62 1.55 -5.66 -4.98
CA VAL A 62 2.06 -4.71 -4.01
C VAL A 62 1.19 -4.80 -2.77
N SER A 63 1.83 -4.88 -1.61
CA SER A 63 1.16 -4.84 -0.32
C SER A 63 1.54 -3.55 0.38
N LEU A 64 0.55 -2.88 0.95
CA LEU A 64 0.74 -1.70 1.77
C LEU A 64 0.27 -2.00 3.18
N SER A 65 1.02 -1.55 4.16
CA SER A 65 0.61 -1.61 5.55
C SER A 65 0.95 -0.31 6.25
N GLY A 66 0.16 0.03 7.25
CA GLY A 66 0.38 1.23 8.02
C GLY A 66 -0.34 1.17 9.35
N SER A 67 0.13 1.97 10.30
CA SER A 67 -0.50 2.12 11.59
C SER A 67 -0.38 3.55 12.07
N GLY A 68 -1.30 3.96 12.91
CA GLY A 68 -1.29 5.32 13.40
C GLY A 68 -2.39 5.60 14.40
N VAL A 69 -2.64 6.89 14.60
CA VAL A 69 -3.65 7.40 15.53
C VAL A 69 -4.90 7.80 14.75
N PHE A 70 -6.05 7.45 15.29
CA PHE A 70 -7.33 7.81 14.70
C PHE A 70 -7.59 9.31 14.89
N THR A 71 -7.72 10.04 13.79
CA THR A 71 -7.95 11.49 13.81
C THR A 71 -9.35 11.91 13.35
N GLY A 72 -10.10 10.97 12.78
CA GLY A 72 -11.45 11.27 12.28
C GLY A 72 -11.48 12.07 10.98
N SER A 73 -10.39 12.07 10.20
CA SER A 73 -10.35 12.78 8.92
C SER A 73 -11.29 12.15 7.87
N ALA A 74 -11.61 12.92 6.82
CA ALA A 74 -12.42 12.42 5.72
C ALA A 74 -11.75 11.25 5.00
N ALA A 75 -10.42 11.26 4.87
CA ALA A 75 -9.67 10.18 4.26
C ALA A 75 -9.79 8.88 5.08
N GLU A 76 -9.72 8.97 6.40
CA GLU A 76 -9.94 7.81 7.28
C GLU A 76 -11.36 7.28 7.18
N ALA A 77 -12.35 8.16 7.10
CA ALA A 77 -13.75 7.76 6.93
C ALA A 77 -13.95 6.98 5.63
N ARG A 78 -13.30 7.41 4.55
CA ARG A 78 -13.35 6.69 3.28
C ARG A 78 -12.66 5.33 3.37
N VAL A 79 -11.50 5.25 4.01
CA VAL A 79 -10.79 3.99 4.24
C VAL A 79 -11.69 3.02 5.02
N LYS A 80 -12.32 3.48 6.08
CA LYS A 80 -13.24 2.67 6.87
C LYS A 80 -14.43 2.19 6.05
N ALA A 81 -15.03 3.07 5.25
CA ALA A 81 -16.17 2.72 4.41
C ALA A 81 -15.82 1.67 3.37
N THR A 82 -14.67 1.80 2.70
CA THR A 82 -14.22 0.82 1.71
C THR A 82 -13.82 -0.51 2.36
N ALA A 83 -13.29 -0.48 3.58
CA ALA A 83 -12.99 -1.70 4.33
C ALA A 83 -14.26 -2.47 4.67
N LEU A 84 -15.29 -1.77 5.12
CA LEU A 84 -16.56 -2.41 5.48
C LEU A 84 -17.33 -2.94 4.28
N SER A 85 -17.24 -2.26 3.14
CA SER A 85 -17.92 -2.69 1.92
C SER A 85 -17.13 -3.71 1.10
N GLY A 86 -15.84 -3.88 1.39
CA GLY A 86 -14.96 -4.76 0.63
C GLY A 86 -14.63 -4.25 -0.77
N GLN A 87 -14.83 -2.97 -1.02
CA GLN A 87 -14.60 -2.37 -2.33
C GLN A 87 -13.13 -2.03 -2.56
N ILE A 88 -12.74 -2.10 -3.83
CA ILE A 88 -11.43 -1.67 -4.30
C ILE A 88 -11.47 -0.15 -4.52
N ASP A 89 -10.45 0.55 -4.08
CA ASP A 89 -10.34 1.98 -4.22
C ASP A 89 -8.96 2.37 -4.75
N ASP A 90 -8.81 3.62 -5.18
CA ASP A 90 -7.53 4.15 -5.65
C ASP A 90 -6.70 4.61 -4.47
N TYR A 91 -5.42 4.18 -4.45
CA TYR A 91 -4.47 4.56 -3.42
C TYR A 91 -3.17 5.02 -4.06
N GLN A 92 -2.47 5.89 -3.38
CA GLN A 92 -1.19 6.41 -3.82
C GLN A 92 -0.24 6.51 -2.63
N VAL A 93 1.01 6.12 -2.86
CA VAL A 93 2.10 6.34 -1.89
C VAL A 93 3.03 7.38 -2.48
N GLN A 94 3.31 8.41 -1.71
CA GLN A 94 4.22 9.49 -2.11
C GLN A 94 5.50 9.42 -1.29
N PHE A 95 6.65 9.46 -1.99
CA PHE A 95 7.98 9.51 -1.37
C PHE A 95 8.45 10.96 -1.24
N GLU A 96 9.46 11.18 -0.39
CA GLU A 96 10.04 12.51 -0.19
C GLU A 96 10.56 13.13 -1.49
N SER A 97 11.10 12.30 -2.37
CA SER A 97 11.60 12.76 -3.68
C SER A 97 10.51 13.30 -4.60
N GLY A 98 9.25 13.12 -4.27
CA GLY A 98 8.12 13.47 -5.13
C GLY A 98 7.66 12.32 -6.02
N GLU A 99 8.39 11.22 -6.07
CA GLU A 99 7.95 10.02 -6.76
C GLU A 99 6.71 9.45 -6.12
N THR A 100 5.78 8.96 -6.93
CA THR A 100 4.55 8.35 -6.46
C THR A 100 4.37 6.96 -7.03
N ILE A 101 3.78 6.08 -6.23
CA ILE A 101 3.33 4.77 -6.67
C ILE A 101 1.84 4.74 -6.48
N SER A 102 1.10 4.51 -7.55
CA SER A 102 -0.36 4.52 -7.51
C SER A 102 -0.94 3.28 -8.16
N GLY A 103 -2.12 2.88 -7.68
CA GLY A 103 -2.82 1.72 -8.17
C GLY A 103 -4.12 1.52 -7.42
N ARG A 104 -4.81 0.45 -7.75
CA ARG A 104 -6.05 0.07 -7.08
C ARG A 104 -5.75 -0.99 -6.03
N PHE A 105 -6.27 -0.79 -4.85
CA PHE A 105 -6.03 -1.66 -3.70
C PHE A 105 -7.33 -1.97 -2.99
N GLN A 106 -7.40 -3.15 -2.42
CA GLN A 106 -8.46 -3.56 -1.52
C GLN A 106 -7.90 -3.63 -0.10
N ILE A 107 -8.67 -3.16 0.87
CA ILE A 107 -8.27 -3.28 2.27
C ILE A 107 -8.48 -4.73 2.68
N ALA A 108 -7.38 -5.43 2.96
CA ALA A 108 -7.39 -6.81 3.40
C ALA A 108 -7.66 -6.91 4.90
N ARG A 109 -7.25 -5.90 5.65
CA ARG A 109 -7.43 -5.89 7.10
C ARG A 109 -7.42 -4.46 7.61
N LEU A 110 -8.32 -4.16 8.53
CA LEU A 110 -8.37 -2.88 9.23
C LEU A 110 -8.68 -3.18 10.70
N ASP A 111 -7.76 -2.83 11.58
CA ASP A 111 -7.90 -3.02 13.01
C ASP A 111 -7.99 -1.67 13.71
N TYR A 112 -8.92 -1.54 14.62
CA TYR A 112 -9.00 -0.41 15.55
C TYR A 112 -8.79 -0.91 16.96
N ALA A 113 -8.05 -0.15 17.74
CA ALA A 113 -7.82 -0.43 19.14
C ALA A 113 -7.88 0.86 19.94
N GLY A 114 -8.38 0.79 21.16
CA GLY A 114 -8.45 1.95 22.03
C GLY A 114 -8.55 1.54 23.48
N ASP A 115 -7.81 2.24 24.33
CA ASP A 115 -7.88 2.09 25.77
C ASP A 115 -8.81 3.15 26.35
N PHE A 116 -9.39 2.87 27.50
CA PHE A 116 -10.34 3.77 28.15
C PHE A 116 -9.79 5.17 28.35
N ASN A 117 -8.51 5.31 28.71
CA ASN A 117 -7.84 6.57 28.94
C ASN A 117 -6.75 6.87 27.91
N GLY A 118 -6.67 6.09 26.82
CA GLY A 118 -5.60 6.21 25.84
C GLY A 118 -6.07 6.69 24.48
N GLU A 119 -5.10 6.84 23.58
CA GLU A 119 -5.37 7.15 22.19
C GLU A 119 -6.06 5.97 21.50
N ARG A 120 -6.95 6.29 20.56
CA ARG A 120 -7.44 5.29 19.62
C ARG A 120 -6.44 5.15 18.49
N THR A 121 -6.03 3.91 18.26
CA THR A 121 -5.06 3.59 17.22
C THR A 121 -5.70 2.69 16.16
N TYR A 122 -5.11 2.69 14.99
CA TYR A 122 -5.55 1.76 13.95
C TYR A 122 -4.35 1.23 13.18
N SER A 123 -4.54 0.06 12.58
CA SER A 123 -3.61 -0.51 11.63
C SER A 123 -4.38 -1.02 10.42
N LEU A 124 -3.76 -0.93 9.25
CA LEU A 124 -4.39 -1.38 8.03
C LEU A 124 -3.42 -2.12 7.14
N GLN A 125 -3.96 -3.00 6.31
CA GLN A 125 -3.21 -3.73 5.31
C GLN A 125 -4.01 -3.72 4.01
N LEU A 126 -3.33 -3.37 2.93
CA LEU A 126 -3.93 -3.27 1.60
C LEU A 126 -3.20 -4.21 0.66
N GLU A 127 -3.97 -4.78 -0.27
CA GLU A 127 -3.42 -5.63 -1.33
C GLU A 127 -3.80 -5.04 -2.69
N SER A 128 -2.85 -5.03 -3.60
CA SER A 128 -3.08 -4.47 -4.93
C SER A 128 -4.00 -5.36 -5.78
N SER A 129 -4.80 -4.71 -6.62
CA SER A 129 -5.62 -5.37 -7.62
C SER A 129 -5.38 -4.71 -8.97
N GLY A 130 -4.68 -5.41 -9.86
CA GLY A 130 -4.30 -4.87 -11.15
C GLY A 130 -2.95 -4.15 -11.14
N PRO A 131 -2.63 -3.41 -12.22
CA PRO A 131 -1.33 -2.77 -12.36
C PRO A 131 -1.10 -1.67 -11.33
N VAL A 132 0.13 -1.57 -10.85
CA VAL A 132 0.59 -0.49 -9.99
C VAL A 132 1.65 0.27 -10.76
N VAL A 133 1.52 1.59 -10.83
CA VAL A 133 2.34 2.45 -11.67
C VAL A 133 3.17 3.40 -10.81
N ALA A 134 4.46 3.47 -11.11
CA ALA A 134 5.36 4.45 -10.54
C ALA A 134 5.45 5.68 -11.48
N ALA A 135 5.41 6.86 -10.88
CA ALA A 135 5.47 8.10 -11.64
C ALA A 135 6.50 9.06 -11.08
#